data_fb7b3608a47dacf4f0f35fa6b31974dc
#
_entry.id   fb7b3608a47dacf4f0f35fa6b31974dc
#
_cell.length_a   1.000
_cell.length_b   1.000
_cell.length_c   1.000
_cell.angle_alpha   90.00
_cell.angle_beta   90.00
_cell.angle_gamma   90.00
#
_symmetry.space_group_name_H-M   'P 1'
#
loop_
_entity.id
_entity.type
_entity.pdbx_description
1 polymer ?
#
loop_
_entity_poly.entity_id
_entity_poly.type
_entity_poly.pdbx_seq_one_letter_code
_entity_poly.pdbx_strand_id
1 'polypeptide(L)'
;MILAGVIALLVVLLIARAVHTLYSVSSYRKSWQTEAKSPIKKDVLVVAALGDSTVQGVGALTRSGSFINQVTARVSDSLDKDIQVYNFSVSGAESGEAADVQLPQLKGLERVDAVVIAVGPNDLVHQKSLSSFLKSYETILKNVPRDKTVIADLPPMGPKDPQGRDSYLWGQELRKLAKKYDVRVAPIYENIKPRAHDFRTYGGDFFHPSTTGYSLWANAFEKPLTDILKK
;
A
#
# COMPACT_ATOMS: atom_id res chain seq x y z
N MET A 1 3.56 -42.83 -10.51
CA MET A 1 2.70 -41.98 -11.40
C MET A 1 1.92 -40.93 -10.62
N ILE A 2 1.21 -41.23 -9.53
CA ILE A 2 0.42 -40.24 -8.76
C ILE A 2 1.28 -39.10 -8.23
N LEU A 3 2.44 -39.36 -7.60
CA LEU A 3 3.35 -38.34 -7.06
C LEU A 3 3.85 -37.36 -8.13
N ALA A 4 4.22 -37.89 -9.32
CA ALA A 4 4.65 -37.06 -10.43
C ALA A 4 3.53 -36.12 -10.94
N GLY A 5 2.29 -36.62 -10.98
CA GLY A 5 1.12 -35.79 -11.32
C GLY A 5 0.84 -34.70 -10.31
N VAL A 6 0.98 -34.97 -9.03
CA VAL A 6 0.81 -33.97 -7.96
C VAL A 6 1.88 -32.89 -8.03
N ILE A 7 3.15 -33.28 -8.25
CA ILE A 7 4.27 -32.33 -8.43
C ILE A 7 4.03 -31.44 -9.65
N ALA A 8 3.64 -32.03 -10.79
CA ALA A 8 3.35 -31.26 -11.99
C ALA A 8 2.21 -30.24 -11.76
N LEU A 9 1.15 -30.64 -11.09
CA LEU A 9 0.04 -29.72 -10.73
C LEU A 9 0.51 -28.58 -9.85
N LEU A 10 1.31 -28.86 -8.82
CA LEU A 10 1.85 -27.81 -7.93
C LEU A 10 2.73 -26.83 -8.70
N VAL A 11 3.58 -27.29 -9.62
CA VAL A 11 4.40 -26.44 -10.46
C VAL A 11 3.53 -25.54 -11.36
N VAL A 12 2.50 -26.10 -11.98
CA VAL A 12 1.56 -25.32 -12.80
C VAL A 12 0.86 -24.22 -11.97
N LEU A 13 0.42 -24.56 -10.77
CA LEU A 13 -0.22 -23.58 -9.87
C LEU A 13 0.75 -22.46 -9.45
N LEU A 14 2.01 -22.77 -9.18
CA LEU A 14 3.02 -21.77 -8.85
C LEU A 14 3.30 -20.84 -10.04
N ILE A 15 3.44 -21.41 -11.25
CA ILE A 15 3.62 -20.62 -12.48
C ILE A 15 2.40 -19.73 -12.72
N ALA A 16 1.19 -20.26 -12.59
CA ALA A 16 -0.03 -19.48 -12.78
C ALA A 16 -0.13 -18.29 -11.78
N ARG A 17 0.25 -18.52 -10.52
CA ARG A 17 0.32 -17.43 -9.51
C ARG A 17 1.36 -16.37 -9.88
N ALA A 18 2.54 -16.77 -10.34
CA ALA A 18 3.58 -15.82 -10.76
C ALA A 18 3.13 -14.99 -11.98
N VAL A 19 2.57 -15.64 -12.99
CA VAL A 19 2.02 -14.98 -14.18
C VAL A 19 0.90 -14.03 -13.81
N HIS A 20 -0.01 -14.45 -12.90
CA HIS A 20 -1.07 -13.58 -12.40
C HIS A 20 -0.51 -12.33 -11.70
N THR A 21 0.50 -12.47 -10.85
CA THR A 21 1.14 -11.34 -10.18
C THR A 21 1.74 -10.35 -11.18
N LEU A 22 2.45 -10.85 -12.21
CA LEU A 22 2.99 -10.00 -13.28
C LEU A 22 1.88 -9.29 -14.08
N TYR A 23 0.80 -9.99 -14.41
CA TYR A 23 -0.36 -9.42 -15.09
C TYR A 23 -1.02 -8.33 -14.26
N SER A 24 -1.12 -8.51 -12.95
CA SER A 24 -1.75 -7.54 -12.05
C SER A 24 -1.06 -6.17 -12.04
N VAL A 25 0.26 -6.10 -12.31
CA VAL A 25 1.00 -4.83 -12.41
C VAL A 25 0.38 -3.89 -13.44
N SER A 26 0.16 -4.39 -14.64
CA SER A 26 -0.38 -3.56 -15.74
C SER A 26 -1.89 -3.40 -15.68
N SER A 27 -2.63 -4.47 -15.35
CA SER A 27 -4.09 -4.46 -15.35
C SER A 27 -4.66 -3.60 -14.23
N TYR A 28 -4.11 -3.70 -13.01
CA TYR A 28 -4.56 -2.88 -11.88
C TYR A 28 -4.18 -1.41 -12.06
N ARG A 29 -2.97 -1.13 -12.57
CA ARG A 29 -2.57 0.24 -12.93
C ARG A 29 -3.55 0.87 -13.90
N LYS A 30 -3.88 0.18 -15.00
CA LYS A 30 -4.82 0.69 -16.01
C LYS A 30 -6.20 0.98 -15.40
N SER A 31 -6.68 0.09 -14.55
CA SER A 31 -7.98 0.26 -13.86
C SER A 31 -7.96 1.49 -12.95
N TRP A 32 -6.94 1.66 -12.11
CA TRP A 32 -6.79 2.82 -11.24
C TRP A 32 -6.68 4.13 -12.02
N GLN A 33 -5.90 4.16 -13.10
CA GLN A 33 -5.78 5.33 -13.97
C GLN A 33 -7.11 5.72 -14.63
N THR A 34 -7.96 4.74 -14.95
CA THR A 34 -9.29 5.00 -15.50
C THR A 34 -10.21 5.60 -14.43
N GLU A 35 -10.19 5.06 -13.22
CA GLU A 35 -11.00 5.56 -12.11
C GLU A 35 -10.56 6.95 -11.63
N ALA A 36 -9.25 7.23 -11.65
CA ALA A 36 -8.72 8.54 -11.28
C ALA A 36 -9.18 9.69 -12.20
N LYS A 37 -9.70 9.38 -13.38
CA LYS A 37 -10.29 10.36 -14.32
C LYS A 37 -11.79 10.57 -14.11
N SER A 38 -12.41 9.76 -13.26
CA SER A 38 -13.87 9.89 -13.01
C SER A 38 -14.15 11.10 -12.13
N PRO A 39 -15.25 11.81 -12.34
CA PRO A 39 -15.65 12.91 -11.47
C PRO A 39 -15.95 12.41 -10.06
N ILE A 40 -15.78 13.29 -9.08
CA ILE A 40 -16.17 12.99 -7.70
C ILE A 40 -17.70 12.87 -7.65
N LYS A 41 -18.17 11.72 -7.15
CA LYS A 41 -19.62 11.47 -6.96
C LYS A 41 -20.17 12.36 -5.84
N LYS A 42 -21.47 12.57 -5.85
CA LYS A 42 -22.19 13.23 -4.74
C LYS A 42 -22.25 12.29 -3.54
N ASP A 43 -22.31 12.86 -2.35
CA ASP A 43 -22.59 12.17 -1.08
C ASP A 43 -21.66 10.98 -0.76
N VAL A 44 -20.40 11.00 -1.27
CA VAL A 44 -19.38 10.01 -0.96
C VAL A 44 -18.19 10.64 -0.22
N LEU A 45 -17.50 9.85 0.58
CA LEU A 45 -16.19 10.22 1.10
C LEU A 45 -15.12 9.97 0.03
N VAL A 46 -14.13 10.85 -0.05
CA VAL A 46 -13.05 10.77 -1.03
C VAL A 46 -11.75 10.39 -0.35
N VAL A 47 -11.20 9.23 -0.71
CA VAL A 47 -9.90 8.76 -0.23
C VAL A 47 -8.90 8.81 -1.38
N ALA A 48 -7.83 9.56 -1.22
CA ALA A 48 -6.70 9.55 -2.14
C ALA A 48 -5.60 8.61 -1.63
N ALA A 49 -4.98 7.83 -2.53
CA ALA A 49 -3.92 6.91 -2.19
C ALA A 49 -2.66 7.17 -3.03
N LEU A 50 -1.52 7.33 -2.35
CA LEU A 50 -0.19 7.48 -2.94
C LEU A 50 0.67 6.29 -2.52
N GLY A 51 1.56 5.85 -3.39
CA GLY A 51 2.48 4.77 -3.04
C GLY A 51 3.00 3.99 -4.25
N ASP A 52 3.31 2.74 -4.00
CA ASP A 52 3.92 1.83 -4.96
C ASP A 52 2.98 0.69 -5.41
N SER A 53 3.55 -0.42 -5.84
CA SER A 53 2.83 -1.62 -6.25
C SER A 53 1.93 -2.20 -5.16
N THR A 54 2.25 -1.98 -3.88
CA THR A 54 1.43 -2.46 -2.76
C THR A 54 0.11 -1.71 -2.68
N VAL A 55 0.11 -0.40 -2.94
CA VAL A 55 -1.11 0.42 -3.01
C VAL A 55 -1.93 0.08 -4.26
N GLN A 56 -1.27 -0.27 -5.37
CA GLN A 56 -1.97 -0.80 -6.56
C GLN A 56 -2.64 -2.15 -6.30
N GLY A 57 -2.16 -2.91 -5.33
CA GLY A 57 -2.68 -4.24 -5.00
C GLY A 57 -2.04 -5.37 -5.79
N VAL A 58 -0.81 -5.16 -6.33
CA VAL A 58 -0.06 -6.20 -7.03
C VAL A 58 0.12 -7.43 -6.15
N GLY A 59 -0.16 -8.62 -6.69
CA GLY A 59 -0.13 -9.89 -5.94
C GLY A 59 -1.46 -10.35 -5.35
N ALA A 60 -2.44 -9.45 -5.18
CA ALA A 60 -3.80 -9.85 -4.83
C ALA A 60 -4.48 -10.61 -5.98
N LEU A 61 -5.37 -11.55 -5.68
CA LEU A 61 -6.11 -12.31 -6.71
C LEU A 61 -7.03 -11.44 -7.56
N THR A 62 -7.58 -10.39 -6.96
CA THR A 62 -8.40 -9.39 -7.65
C THR A 62 -8.01 -8.01 -7.12
N ARG A 63 -8.32 -6.96 -7.87
CA ARG A 63 -8.08 -5.60 -7.41
C ARG A 63 -8.83 -5.27 -6.11
N SER A 64 -10.03 -5.80 -5.92
CA SER A 64 -10.78 -5.68 -4.66
C SER A 64 -10.07 -6.33 -3.47
N GLY A 65 -9.16 -7.26 -3.70
CA GLY A 65 -8.30 -7.88 -2.68
C GLY A 65 -7.10 -7.02 -2.27
N SER A 66 -6.86 -5.84 -2.87
CA SER A 66 -5.82 -4.90 -2.42
C SER A 66 -6.15 -4.34 -1.03
N PHE A 67 -5.15 -3.92 -0.25
CA PHE A 67 -5.42 -3.39 1.08
C PHE A 67 -6.26 -2.13 1.05
N ILE A 68 -6.05 -1.26 0.06
CA ILE A 68 -6.82 -0.01 -0.04
C ILE A 68 -8.31 -0.29 -0.25
N ASN A 69 -8.67 -1.23 -1.12
CA ASN A 69 -10.07 -1.62 -1.31
C ASN A 69 -10.64 -2.35 -0.09
N GLN A 70 -9.86 -3.23 0.55
CA GLN A 70 -10.31 -3.92 1.76
C GLN A 70 -10.57 -2.95 2.92
N VAL A 71 -9.66 -2.01 3.17
CA VAL A 71 -9.84 -1.06 4.29
C VAL A 71 -10.95 -0.07 4.00
N THR A 72 -11.05 0.45 2.78
CA THR A 72 -12.14 1.38 2.43
C THR A 72 -13.51 0.72 2.46
N ALA A 73 -13.63 -0.54 2.06
CA ALA A 73 -14.88 -1.30 2.21
C ALA A 73 -15.30 -1.43 3.68
N ARG A 74 -14.38 -1.86 4.57
CA ARG A 74 -14.67 -1.99 6.01
C ARG A 74 -15.04 -0.65 6.66
N VAL A 75 -14.35 0.43 6.29
CA VAL A 75 -14.63 1.77 6.82
C VAL A 75 -15.96 2.29 6.27
N SER A 76 -16.26 2.06 4.99
CA SER A 76 -17.56 2.35 4.36
C SER A 76 -18.70 1.69 5.13
N ASP A 77 -18.60 0.38 5.37
CA ASP A 77 -19.59 -0.39 6.15
C ASP A 77 -19.73 0.16 7.59
N SER A 78 -18.62 0.51 8.24
CA SER A 78 -18.64 1.01 9.63
C SER A 78 -19.22 2.41 9.79
N LEU A 79 -19.16 3.23 8.73
CA LEU A 79 -19.64 4.61 8.72
C LEU A 79 -21.00 4.77 8.04
N ASP A 80 -21.51 3.73 7.40
CA ASP A 80 -22.68 3.76 6.51
C ASP A 80 -22.58 4.89 5.47
N LYS A 81 -21.39 4.98 4.82
CA LYS A 81 -21.08 5.98 3.80
C LYS A 81 -20.24 5.38 2.68
N ASP A 82 -20.62 5.64 1.45
CA ASP A 82 -19.82 5.25 0.29
C ASP A 82 -18.47 5.96 0.26
N ILE A 83 -17.44 5.23 -0.16
CA ILE A 83 -16.08 5.76 -0.34
C ILE A 83 -15.66 5.64 -1.79
N GLN A 84 -15.24 6.75 -2.39
CA GLN A 84 -14.60 6.78 -3.70
C GLN A 84 -13.09 6.90 -3.53
N VAL A 85 -12.33 6.00 -4.19
CA VAL A 85 -10.86 5.96 -4.08
C VAL A 85 -10.23 6.56 -5.33
N TYR A 86 -9.32 7.52 -5.15
CA TYR A 86 -8.40 8.03 -6.17
C TYR A 86 -7.00 7.50 -5.90
N ASN A 87 -6.58 6.51 -6.66
CA ASN A 87 -5.29 5.84 -6.45
C ASN A 87 -4.28 6.33 -7.48
N PHE A 88 -3.29 7.11 -7.02
CA PHE A 88 -2.21 7.68 -7.83
C PHE A 88 -0.92 6.87 -7.76
N SER A 89 -0.93 5.72 -7.09
CA SER A 89 0.26 4.88 -6.91
C SER A 89 0.81 4.34 -8.24
N VAL A 90 2.11 4.13 -8.25
CA VAL A 90 2.83 3.60 -9.42
C VAL A 90 3.72 2.44 -8.98
N SER A 91 3.57 1.26 -9.62
CA SER A 91 4.45 0.11 -9.34
C SER A 91 5.91 0.48 -9.53
N GLY A 92 6.75 0.13 -8.57
CA GLY A 92 8.17 0.46 -8.55
C GLY A 92 8.50 1.84 -8.00
N ALA A 93 7.50 2.67 -7.69
CA ALA A 93 7.74 4.02 -7.20
C ALA A 93 8.53 4.02 -5.89
N GLU A 94 9.50 4.92 -5.81
CA GLU A 94 10.23 5.31 -4.62
C GLU A 94 9.56 6.52 -3.95
N SER A 95 9.98 6.85 -2.74
CA SER A 95 9.46 8.00 -2.00
C SER A 95 9.66 9.34 -2.74
N GLY A 96 10.77 9.46 -3.48
CA GLY A 96 11.03 10.64 -4.34
C GLY A 96 9.97 10.78 -5.44
N GLU A 97 9.64 9.69 -6.13
CA GLU A 97 8.62 9.70 -7.18
C GLU A 97 7.22 9.96 -6.62
N ALA A 98 6.92 9.46 -5.42
CA ALA A 98 5.67 9.81 -4.75
C ALA A 98 5.57 11.31 -4.46
N ALA A 99 6.67 11.95 -4.06
CA ALA A 99 6.74 13.39 -3.82
C ALA A 99 6.62 14.21 -5.12
N ASP A 100 7.32 13.80 -6.19
CA ASP A 100 7.48 14.62 -7.39
C ASP A 100 6.37 14.41 -8.42
N VAL A 101 5.75 13.21 -8.46
CA VAL A 101 4.77 12.83 -9.49
C VAL A 101 3.37 12.62 -8.92
N GLN A 102 3.24 11.91 -7.78
CA GLN A 102 1.91 11.55 -7.26
C GLN A 102 1.30 12.67 -6.42
N LEU A 103 2.10 13.35 -5.61
CA LEU A 103 1.65 14.48 -4.80
C LEU A 103 1.03 15.64 -5.62
N PRO A 104 1.55 16.02 -6.79
CA PRO A 104 0.87 16.97 -7.68
C PRO A 104 -0.53 16.51 -8.13
N GLN A 105 -0.73 15.21 -8.38
CA GLN A 105 -2.04 14.66 -8.75
C GLN A 105 -3.04 14.74 -7.60
N LEU A 106 -2.60 14.46 -6.36
CA LEU A 106 -3.40 14.68 -5.16
C LEU A 106 -3.86 16.14 -5.04
N LYS A 107 -2.96 17.10 -5.29
CA LYS A 107 -3.28 18.54 -5.23
C LYS A 107 -4.25 18.98 -6.32
N GLY A 108 -4.41 18.21 -7.39
CA GLY A 108 -5.38 18.43 -8.46
C GLY A 108 -6.81 17.98 -8.13
N LEU A 109 -7.04 17.27 -7.03
CA LEU A 109 -8.38 16.90 -6.61
C LEU A 109 -9.13 18.09 -6.02
N GLU A 110 -10.40 18.26 -6.38
CA GLU A 110 -11.27 19.30 -5.84
C GLU A 110 -11.45 19.20 -4.32
N ARG A 111 -11.53 17.96 -3.81
CA ARG A 111 -11.60 17.68 -2.37
C ARG A 111 -11.00 16.32 -2.05
N VAL A 112 -10.58 16.16 -0.82
CA VAL A 112 -10.15 14.89 -0.24
C VAL A 112 -10.57 14.83 1.22
N ASP A 113 -11.10 13.69 1.66
CA ASP A 113 -11.54 13.46 3.04
C ASP A 113 -10.49 12.68 3.81
N ALA A 114 -9.72 11.79 3.14
CA ALA A 114 -8.53 11.17 3.71
C ALA A 114 -7.45 10.90 2.65
N VAL A 115 -6.19 10.89 3.08
CA VAL A 115 -5.02 10.54 2.28
C VAL A 115 -4.32 9.34 2.91
N VAL A 116 -4.11 8.29 2.11
CA VAL A 116 -3.37 7.08 2.47
C VAL A 116 -2.05 7.07 1.72
N ILE A 117 -0.93 6.92 2.42
CA ILE A 117 0.39 6.89 1.81
C ILE A 117 1.13 5.63 2.24
N ALA A 118 1.57 4.81 1.28
CA ALA A 118 2.38 3.65 1.52
C ALA A 118 3.44 3.50 0.41
N VAL A 119 4.64 4.01 0.68
CA VAL A 119 5.81 3.96 -0.20
C VAL A 119 7.07 3.78 0.64
N GLY A 120 8.13 3.21 0.06
CA GLY A 120 9.41 3.09 0.72
C GLY A 120 10.09 1.73 0.57
N PRO A 121 9.38 0.59 0.41
CA PRO A 121 10.01 -0.69 0.12
C PRO A 121 10.99 -0.63 -1.06
N ASN A 122 10.65 0.10 -2.12
CA ASN A 122 11.53 0.26 -3.28
C ASN A 122 12.78 1.09 -2.99
N ASP A 123 12.69 2.09 -2.09
CA ASP A 123 13.87 2.83 -1.63
C ASP A 123 14.92 1.90 -1.00
N LEU A 124 14.48 0.94 -0.18
CA LEU A 124 15.37 -0.09 0.40
C LEU A 124 15.91 -1.05 -0.67
N VAL A 125 15.04 -1.56 -1.56
CA VAL A 125 15.43 -2.50 -2.63
C VAL A 125 16.45 -1.87 -3.57
N HIS A 126 16.30 -0.58 -3.89
CA HIS A 126 17.20 0.18 -4.74
C HIS A 126 18.35 0.85 -3.99
N GLN A 127 18.57 0.47 -2.71
CA GLN A 127 19.70 0.91 -1.90
C GLN A 127 19.80 2.44 -1.76
N LYS A 128 18.67 3.13 -1.69
CA LYS A 128 18.68 4.57 -1.37
C LYS A 128 19.19 4.81 0.05
N SER A 129 19.62 6.01 0.33
CA SER A 129 19.98 6.38 1.70
C SER A 129 18.74 6.71 2.54
N LEU A 130 18.80 6.39 3.83
CA LEU A 130 17.76 6.79 4.79
C LEU A 130 17.50 8.30 4.75
N SER A 131 18.56 9.11 4.60
CA SER A 131 18.41 10.58 4.53
C SER A 131 17.64 11.03 3.30
N SER A 132 17.86 10.41 2.14
CA SER A 132 17.11 10.69 0.92
C SER A 132 15.64 10.32 1.08
N PHE A 133 15.36 9.13 1.59
CA PHE A 133 14.02 8.65 1.90
C PHE A 133 13.25 9.60 2.84
N LEU A 134 13.86 9.98 3.97
CA LEU A 134 13.24 10.91 4.94
C LEU A 134 13.04 12.30 4.36
N LYS A 135 13.95 12.79 3.51
CA LYS A 135 13.80 14.07 2.81
C LYS A 135 12.58 14.06 1.88
N SER A 136 12.39 12.98 1.14
CA SER A 136 11.22 12.81 0.26
C SER A 136 9.92 12.77 1.07
N TYR A 137 9.89 11.98 2.16
CA TYR A 137 8.75 11.96 3.07
C TYR A 137 8.47 13.32 3.72
N GLU A 138 9.51 14.04 4.13
CA GLU A 138 9.34 15.38 4.69
C GLU A 138 8.69 16.32 3.65
N THR A 139 9.06 16.21 2.39
CA THR A 139 8.41 16.97 1.29
C THR A 139 6.94 16.60 1.18
N ILE A 140 6.60 15.32 1.23
CA ILE A 140 5.21 14.85 1.19
C ILE A 140 4.43 15.41 2.40
N LEU A 141 4.95 15.21 3.62
CA LEU A 141 4.26 15.60 4.86
C LEU A 141 4.07 17.11 5.02
N LYS A 142 4.92 17.92 4.40
CA LYS A 142 4.73 19.37 4.33
C LYS A 142 3.58 19.80 3.41
N ASN A 143 3.20 18.95 2.48
CA ASN A 143 2.33 19.30 1.37
C ASN A 143 0.99 18.53 1.34
N VAL A 144 0.72 17.65 2.32
CA VAL A 144 -0.57 16.97 2.48
C VAL A 144 -1.40 17.58 3.61
N PRO A 145 -2.74 17.43 3.62
CA PRO A 145 -3.58 17.79 4.76
C PRO A 145 -3.31 16.84 5.92
N ARG A 146 -2.51 17.27 6.89
CA ARG A 146 -1.93 16.40 7.95
C ARG A 146 -2.98 15.70 8.80
N ASP A 147 -4.03 16.41 9.19
CA ASP A 147 -5.14 15.90 9.99
C ASP A 147 -5.98 14.85 9.24
N LYS A 148 -5.93 14.84 7.91
CA LYS A 148 -6.59 13.89 7.01
C LYS A 148 -5.65 12.79 6.49
N THR A 149 -4.39 12.74 6.94
CA THR A 149 -3.38 11.83 6.36
C THR A 149 -3.03 10.71 7.33
N VAL A 150 -2.90 9.50 6.78
CA VAL A 150 -2.29 8.34 7.42
C VAL A 150 -1.22 7.76 6.51
N ILE A 151 -0.04 7.50 7.06
CA ILE A 151 1.07 6.86 6.33
C ILE A 151 1.32 5.45 6.85
N ALA A 152 1.79 4.55 5.99
CA ALA A 152 2.38 3.28 6.42
C ALA A 152 3.79 3.50 6.97
N ASP A 153 4.17 2.77 8.01
CA ASP A 153 5.58 2.46 8.19
C ASP A 153 6.02 1.35 7.21
N LEU A 154 7.28 0.89 7.28
CA LEU A 154 7.78 -0.10 6.34
C LEU A 154 7.43 -1.53 6.78
N PRO A 155 7.03 -2.42 5.86
CA PRO A 155 6.80 -3.83 6.16
C PRO A 155 8.13 -4.57 6.39
N PRO A 156 8.10 -5.74 7.05
CA PRO A 156 9.22 -6.69 6.97
C PRO A 156 9.47 -7.07 5.49
N MET A 157 10.72 -6.94 5.03
CA MET A 157 11.06 -7.11 3.59
C MET A 157 11.48 -8.54 3.23
N GLY A 158 11.39 -9.49 4.17
CA GLY A 158 11.72 -10.89 3.94
C GLY A 158 13.16 -11.08 3.38
N PRO A 159 13.33 -11.78 2.24
CA PRO A 159 14.66 -12.02 1.67
C PRO A 159 15.43 -10.76 1.24
N LYS A 160 14.74 -9.63 1.05
CA LYS A 160 15.38 -8.34 0.70
C LYS A 160 15.96 -7.59 1.89
N ASP A 161 15.53 -7.95 3.08
CA ASP A 161 16.08 -7.51 4.37
C ASP A 161 16.04 -8.71 5.34
N PRO A 162 16.96 -9.70 5.17
CA PRO A 162 16.88 -10.99 5.85
C PRO A 162 16.90 -10.89 7.38
N GLN A 163 17.47 -9.81 7.91
CA GLN A 163 17.51 -9.53 9.34
C GLN A 163 16.32 -8.67 9.82
N GLY A 164 15.51 -8.15 8.90
CA GLY A 164 14.40 -7.24 9.17
C GLY A 164 14.83 -5.93 9.84
N ARG A 165 16.14 -5.64 9.81
CA ARG A 165 16.71 -4.55 10.58
C ARG A 165 16.57 -3.21 9.88
N ASP A 166 16.79 -3.18 8.58
CA ASP A 166 16.76 -1.92 7.83
C ASP A 166 15.33 -1.41 7.68
N SER A 167 14.39 -2.28 7.33
CA SER A 167 12.96 -1.89 7.28
C SER A 167 12.43 -1.45 8.64
N TYR A 168 12.84 -2.12 9.73
CA TYR A 168 12.47 -1.72 11.09
C TYR A 168 13.04 -0.35 11.45
N LEU A 169 14.35 -0.14 11.27
CA LEU A 169 15.02 1.12 11.60
C LEU A 169 14.47 2.30 10.80
N TRP A 170 14.29 2.13 9.49
CA TRP A 170 13.69 3.16 8.64
C TRP A 170 12.25 3.46 9.04
N GLY A 171 11.49 2.43 9.38
CA GLY A 171 10.13 2.59 9.90
C GLY A 171 10.10 3.40 11.19
N GLN A 172 11.05 3.20 12.12
CA GLN A 172 11.14 3.98 13.35
C GLN A 172 11.47 5.46 13.07
N GLU A 173 12.41 5.73 12.16
CA GLU A 173 12.76 7.11 11.79
C GLU A 173 11.59 7.80 11.07
N LEU A 174 10.86 7.08 10.21
CA LEU A 174 9.65 7.58 9.57
C LEU A 174 8.55 7.90 10.59
N ARG A 175 8.37 7.07 11.63
CA ARG A 175 7.42 7.33 12.73
C ARG A 175 7.80 8.60 13.51
N LYS A 176 9.09 8.85 13.75
CA LYS A 176 9.56 10.09 14.39
C LYS A 176 9.22 11.30 13.52
N LEU A 177 9.46 11.18 12.22
CA LEU A 177 9.14 12.24 11.26
C LEU A 177 7.62 12.48 11.20
N ALA A 178 6.80 11.45 11.14
CA ALA A 178 5.35 11.55 11.16
C ALA A 178 4.84 12.26 12.42
N LYS A 179 5.40 11.90 13.59
CA LYS A 179 5.09 12.57 14.87
C LYS A 179 5.44 14.06 14.83
N LYS A 180 6.58 14.43 14.25
CA LYS A 180 6.98 15.85 14.08
C LYS A 180 5.94 16.64 13.29
N TYR A 181 5.28 16.01 12.34
CA TYR A 181 4.26 16.64 11.47
C TYR A 181 2.82 16.38 11.91
N ASP A 182 2.61 15.72 13.06
CA ASP A 182 1.28 15.34 13.59
C ASP A 182 0.46 14.52 12.57
N VAL A 183 1.13 13.55 11.91
CA VAL A 183 0.51 12.64 10.94
C VAL A 183 0.39 11.24 11.54
N ARG A 184 -0.75 10.60 11.31
CA ARG A 184 -1.03 9.23 11.79
C ARG A 184 -0.18 8.21 11.05
N VAL A 185 0.21 7.15 11.77
CA VAL A 185 0.95 6.02 11.21
C VAL A 185 0.16 4.74 11.37
N ALA A 186 -0.04 4.01 10.27
CA ALA A 186 -0.51 2.63 10.27
C ALA A 186 0.67 1.69 10.57
N PRO A 187 0.60 0.86 11.62
CA PRO A 187 1.72 0.03 12.08
C PRO A 187 1.85 -1.25 11.25
N ILE A 188 2.29 -1.12 10.00
CA ILE A 188 2.40 -2.24 9.05
C ILE A 188 3.42 -3.27 9.54
N TYR A 189 4.58 -2.81 10.02
CA TYR A 189 5.63 -3.71 10.49
C TYR A 189 5.10 -4.70 11.53
N GLU A 190 4.47 -4.19 12.57
CA GLU A 190 3.98 -5.02 13.68
C GLU A 190 2.84 -5.94 13.28
N ASN A 191 1.98 -5.52 12.35
CA ASN A 191 0.87 -6.35 11.85
C ASN A 191 1.35 -7.50 10.96
N ILE A 192 2.44 -7.31 10.21
CA ILE A 192 2.94 -8.33 9.27
C ILE A 192 3.96 -9.26 9.93
N LYS A 193 4.83 -8.74 10.81
CA LYS A 193 5.93 -9.48 11.44
C LYS A 193 5.56 -10.88 11.95
N PRO A 194 4.42 -11.09 12.65
CA PRO A 194 4.04 -12.43 13.13
C PRO A 194 3.75 -13.42 12.00
N ARG A 195 3.49 -12.96 10.79
CA ARG A 195 3.15 -13.72 9.59
C ARG A 195 4.17 -13.58 8.47
N ALA A 196 5.31 -12.93 8.71
CA ALA A 196 6.32 -12.66 7.69
C ALA A 196 6.92 -13.92 7.04
N HIS A 197 6.85 -15.07 7.70
CA HIS A 197 7.30 -16.36 7.16
C HIS A 197 6.15 -17.24 6.62
N ASP A 198 4.91 -16.78 6.71
CA ASP A 198 3.75 -17.52 6.17
C ASP A 198 3.63 -17.22 4.67
N PHE A 199 3.97 -18.23 3.83
CA PHE A 199 3.92 -18.10 2.37
C PHE A 199 2.54 -17.69 1.82
N ARG A 200 1.46 -17.92 2.59
CA ARG A 200 0.10 -17.52 2.21
C ARG A 200 -0.11 -16.02 2.20
N THR A 201 0.74 -15.27 2.89
CA THR A 201 0.69 -13.80 2.93
C THR A 201 1.32 -13.15 1.70
N TYR A 202 2.00 -13.94 0.86
CA TYR A 202 2.67 -13.45 -0.35
C TYR A 202 1.95 -13.87 -1.62
N GLY A 203 2.06 -13.04 -2.65
CA GLY A 203 1.64 -13.32 -4.01
C GLY A 203 2.50 -14.41 -4.69
N GLY A 204 2.33 -14.56 -5.99
CA GLY A 204 3.05 -15.59 -6.74
C GLY A 204 4.54 -15.35 -6.94
N ASP A 205 5.00 -14.13 -6.69
CA ASP A 205 6.42 -13.73 -6.75
C ASP A 205 7.13 -13.78 -5.39
N PHE A 206 6.44 -14.20 -4.34
CA PHE A 206 6.94 -14.25 -2.96
C PHE A 206 7.52 -12.93 -2.43
N PHE A 207 7.09 -11.82 -3.03
CA PHE A 207 7.51 -10.47 -2.67
C PHE A 207 6.31 -9.58 -2.37
N HIS A 208 5.39 -9.42 -3.31
CA HIS A 208 4.16 -8.66 -3.09
C HIS A 208 3.21 -9.41 -2.16
N PRO A 209 2.42 -8.69 -1.34
CA PRO A 209 1.39 -9.33 -0.53
C PRO A 209 0.34 -10.02 -1.40
N SER A 210 -0.15 -11.18 -0.94
CA SER A 210 -1.37 -11.80 -1.45
C SER A 210 -2.61 -11.06 -0.95
N THR A 211 -3.80 -11.47 -1.38
CA THR A 211 -5.07 -11.01 -0.78
C THR A 211 -5.09 -11.15 0.75
N THR A 212 -4.55 -12.27 1.28
CA THR A 212 -4.42 -12.49 2.73
C THR A 212 -3.39 -11.54 3.36
N GLY A 213 -2.25 -11.34 2.71
CA GLY A 213 -1.26 -10.36 3.16
C GLY A 213 -1.83 -8.94 3.21
N TYR A 214 -2.57 -8.55 2.18
CA TYR A 214 -3.26 -7.26 2.15
C TYR A 214 -4.34 -7.09 3.22
N SER A 215 -4.95 -8.17 3.71
CA SER A 215 -5.84 -8.08 4.86
C SER A 215 -5.11 -7.66 6.14
N LEU A 216 -3.84 -8.05 6.32
CA LEU A 216 -3.01 -7.58 7.44
C LEU A 216 -2.67 -6.09 7.31
N TRP A 217 -2.41 -5.63 6.08
CA TRP A 217 -2.24 -4.19 5.81
C TRP A 217 -3.53 -3.42 6.11
N ALA A 218 -4.67 -3.91 5.64
CA ALA A 218 -5.97 -3.29 5.90
C ALA A 218 -6.25 -3.16 7.40
N ASN A 219 -5.95 -4.18 8.21
CA ASN A 219 -6.09 -4.13 9.67
C ASN A 219 -5.29 -2.98 10.30
N ALA A 220 -4.07 -2.70 9.79
CA ALA A 220 -3.23 -1.62 10.31
C ALA A 220 -3.80 -0.23 9.98
N PHE A 221 -4.44 -0.08 8.83
CA PHE A 221 -5.02 1.18 8.38
C PHE A 221 -6.43 1.45 8.89
N GLU A 222 -7.19 0.42 9.28
CA GLU A 222 -8.62 0.52 9.56
C GLU A 222 -8.93 1.57 10.64
N LYS A 223 -8.33 1.44 11.82
CA LYS A 223 -8.59 2.40 12.90
C LYS A 223 -8.14 3.83 12.55
N PRO A 224 -6.89 4.10 12.12
CA PRO A 224 -6.48 5.47 11.78
C PRO A 224 -7.30 6.10 10.64
N LEU A 225 -7.72 5.32 9.65
CA LEU A 225 -8.56 5.81 8.55
C LEU A 225 -9.98 6.12 9.03
N THR A 226 -10.57 5.24 9.84
CA THR A 226 -11.89 5.47 10.46
C THR A 226 -11.87 6.75 11.32
N ASP A 227 -10.83 6.95 12.14
CA ASP A 227 -10.70 8.13 13.00
C ASP A 227 -10.55 9.46 12.22
N ILE A 228 -10.09 9.38 10.96
CA ILE A 228 -10.03 10.53 10.04
C ILE A 228 -11.42 10.81 9.47
N LEU A 229 -12.09 9.79 8.96
CA LEU A 229 -13.32 9.91 8.17
C LEU A 229 -14.60 10.08 9.02
N LYS A 230 -14.52 9.87 10.33
CA LYS A 230 -15.62 10.13 11.28
C LYS A 230 -15.82 11.62 11.63
N LYS A 231 -14.81 12.44 11.34
CA LYS A 231 -14.86 13.88 11.62
C LYS A 231 -15.70 14.61 10.59
#